data_a930a97a012388110f9e48b55af4ff57
#
_entry.id   a930a97a012388110f9e48b55af4ff57
#
_cell.length_a   1.000
_cell.length_b   1.000
_cell.length_c   1.000
_cell.angle_alpha   90.00
_cell.angle_beta   90.00
_cell.angle_gamma   90.00
#
_symmetry.space_group_name_H-M   'P 1'
#
loop_
_entity.id
_entity.type
_entity.pdbx_description
1 polymer ?
#
loop_
_entity_poly.entity_id
_entity_poly.type
_entity_poly.pdbx_seq_one_letter_code
_entity_poly.pdbx_strand_id
1 'polypeptide(L)'
;IIFLLFMLGLNLAPQKLLSLLKQTTIVTLITSISFSLFGGSLALAFGFAWPDVLIISFATMFSSTIIGLKLLPTTVLHHRHTGEVIISVLLLQDLIAIVVMLWLGMRAEVSSTLGEMLMIVLSLPAIIGVAWLGEKYLLLPLIRAFDRVREYIFLVAIAWCLGIAQLAHTAGLSYEIGAFIAGITL
;
A
#
# COMPACT_ATOMS: atom_id res chain seq x y z
N ILE A 1 -0.93 -4.29 -11.95
CA ILE A 1 -0.35 -4.00 -10.63
C ILE A 1 -1.28 -4.48 -9.55
N ILE A 2 -2.56 -4.06 -9.54
CA ILE A 2 -3.58 -4.49 -8.58
C ILE A 2 -3.56 -6.02 -8.39
N PHE A 3 -3.64 -6.79 -9.48
CA PHE A 3 -3.57 -8.25 -9.41
C PHE A 3 -2.24 -8.80 -8.94
N LEU A 4 -1.12 -8.14 -9.26
CA LEU A 4 0.20 -8.57 -8.76
C LEU A 4 0.27 -8.44 -7.24
N LEU A 5 -0.21 -7.34 -6.69
CA LEU A 5 -0.25 -7.12 -5.25
C LEU A 5 -1.25 -8.03 -4.54
N PHE A 6 -2.39 -8.30 -5.18
CA PHE A 6 -3.34 -9.30 -4.69
C PHE A 6 -2.72 -10.70 -4.63
N MET A 7 -2.12 -11.18 -5.73
CA MET A 7 -1.41 -12.47 -5.77
C MET A 7 -0.30 -12.57 -4.75
N LEU A 8 0.37 -11.44 -4.49
CA LEU A 8 1.39 -11.37 -3.47
C LEU A 8 0.81 -11.48 -2.07
N GLY A 9 -0.28 -10.74 -1.81
CA GLY A 9 -1.02 -10.84 -0.54
C GLY A 9 -1.44 -12.27 -0.25
N LEU A 10 -1.95 -13.01 -1.25
CA LEU A 10 -2.31 -14.43 -1.14
C LEU A 10 -1.15 -15.34 -0.68
N ASN A 11 0.08 -14.99 -1.03
CA ASN A 11 1.26 -15.79 -0.68
C ASN A 11 1.91 -15.38 0.65
N LEU A 12 1.42 -14.32 1.30
CA LEU A 12 2.00 -13.76 2.53
C LEU A 12 1.09 -14.04 3.73
N ALA A 13 1.57 -14.87 4.65
CA ALA A 13 0.90 -15.01 5.94
C ALA A 13 0.96 -13.68 6.72
N PRO A 14 -0.15 -13.21 7.35
CA PRO A 14 -0.20 -11.93 8.08
C PRO A 14 0.89 -11.77 9.15
N GLN A 15 1.23 -12.86 9.84
CA GLN A 15 2.28 -12.86 10.87
C GLN A 15 3.67 -12.60 10.27
N LYS A 16 3.93 -13.17 9.08
CA LYS A 16 5.18 -12.99 8.35
C LYS A 16 5.31 -11.55 7.84
N LEU A 17 4.22 -10.98 7.33
CA LEU A 17 4.17 -9.59 6.91
C LEU A 17 4.53 -8.63 8.06
N LEU A 18 3.93 -8.79 9.24
CA LEU A 18 4.24 -7.95 10.40
C LEU A 18 5.70 -8.04 10.83
N SER A 19 6.30 -9.23 10.75
CA SER A 19 7.73 -9.40 11.06
C SER A 19 8.62 -8.72 10.02
N LEU A 20 8.28 -8.82 8.74
CA LEU A 20 8.99 -8.16 7.65
C LEU A 20 8.88 -6.63 7.75
N LEU A 21 7.70 -6.09 8.00
CA LEU A 21 7.50 -4.66 8.22
C LEU A 21 8.40 -4.13 9.35
N LYS A 22 8.49 -4.85 10.49
CA LYS A 22 9.40 -4.47 11.57
C LYS A 22 10.87 -4.46 11.14
N GLN A 23 11.30 -5.45 10.36
CA GLN A 23 12.69 -5.55 9.89
C GLN A 23 13.01 -4.46 8.86
N THR A 24 12.07 -4.12 7.99
CA THR A 24 12.27 -3.15 6.90
C THR A 24 12.05 -1.70 7.31
N THR A 25 11.39 -1.44 8.45
CA THR A 25 11.08 -0.08 8.92
C THR A 25 12.33 0.81 8.98
N ILE A 26 13.41 0.33 9.59
CA ILE A 26 14.64 1.10 9.74
C ILE A 26 15.25 1.42 8.38
N VAL A 27 15.33 0.44 7.49
CA VAL A 27 15.87 0.62 6.13
C VAL A 27 15.02 1.61 5.36
N THR A 28 13.70 1.46 5.41
CA THR A 28 12.75 2.36 4.73
C THR A 28 12.88 3.80 5.24
N LEU A 29 12.95 3.99 6.54
CA LEU A 29 13.10 5.33 7.13
C LEU A 29 14.44 5.96 6.74
N ILE A 30 15.55 5.24 6.83
CA ILE A 30 16.88 5.76 6.48
C ILE A 30 16.93 6.13 4.99
N THR A 31 16.46 5.26 4.10
CA THR A 31 16.44 5.53 2.65
C THR A 31 15.53 6.69 2.31
N SER A 32 14.32 6.74 2.87
CA SER A 32 13.37 7.83 2.66
C SER A 32 13.93 9.17 3.11
N ILE A 33 14.51 9.23 4.31
CA ILE A 33 15.15 10.45 4.82
C ILE A 33 16.34 10.85 3.94
N SER A 34 17.18 9.90 3.52
CA SER A 34 18.34 10.19 2.68
C SER A 34 17.93 10.78 1.33
N PHE A 35 16.93 10.22 0.65
CA PHE A 35 16.42 10.75 -0.61
C PHE A 35 15.72 12.09 -0.43
N SER A 36 14.96 12.28 0.64
CA SER A 36 14.33 13.56 0.98
C SER A 36 15.37 14.67 1.19
N LEU A 37 16.42 14.40 1.95
CA LEU A 37 17.52 15.35 2.16
C LEU A 37 18.27 15.66 0.87
N PHE A 38 18.54 14.66 0.06
CA PHE A 38 19.19 14.84 -1.25
C PHE A 38 18.34 15.69 -2.18
N GLY A 39 17.05 15.39 -2.35
CA GLY A 39 16.13 16.17 -3.17
C GLY A 39 15.97 17.61 -2.67
N GLY A 40 15.83 17.78 -1.35
CA GLY A 40 15.75 19.10 -0.72
C GLY A 40 17.01 19.93 -0.88
N SER A 41 18.19 19.32 -0.72
CA SER A 41 19.47 20.02 -0.93
C SER A 41 19.65 20.49 -2.37
N LEU A 42 19.25 19.66 -3.35
CA LEU A 42 19.26 20.05 -4.75
C LEU A 42 18.29 21.22 -5.01
N ALA A 43 17.07 21.14 -4.50
CA ALA A 43 16.10 22.21 -4.65
C ALA A 43 16.60 23.54 -4.06
N LEU A 44 17.24 23.52 -2.88
CA LEU A 44 17.89 24.69 -2.31
C LEU A 44 19.01 25.22 -3.19
N ALA A 45 19.86 24.35 -3.74
CA ALA A 45 20.96 24.73 -4.61
C ALA A 45 20.47 25.41 -5.91
N PHE A 46 19.29 25.03 -6.41
CA PHE A 46 18.65 25.66 -7.57
C PHE A 46 17.84 26.93 -7.20
N GLY A 47 17.83 27.34 -5.94
CA GLY A 47 17.19 28.58 -5.50
C GLY A 47 15.66 28.51 -5.36
N PHE A 48 15.08 27.34 -5.21
CA PHE A 48 13.64 27.21 -4.95
C PHE A 48 13.26 27.80 -3.58
N ALA A 49 12.03 28.33 -3.50
CA ALA A 49 11.47 28.86 -2.26
C ALA A 49 11.24 27.72 -1.23
N TRP A 50 11.32 28.05 0.05
CA TRP A 50 11.24 27.05 1.13
C TRP A 50 10.01 26.12 1.06
N PRO A 51 8.79 26.60 0.71
CA PRO A 51 7.65 25.71 0.53
C PRO A 51 7.84 24.67 -0.59
N ASP A 52 8.42 25.10 -1.72
CA ASP A 52 8.68 24.22 -2.86
C ASP A 52 9.76 23.18 -2.54
N VAL A 53 10.80 23.59 -1.77
CA VAL A 53 11.82 22.68 -1.27
C VAL A 53 11.23 21.57 -0.44
N LEU A 54 10.26 21.85 0.44
CA LEU A 54 9.56 20.83 1.23
C LEU A 54 8.80 19.84 0.34
N ILE A 55 8.05 20.35 -0.64
CA ILE A 55 7.28 19.50 -1.57
C ILE A 55 8.23 18.61 -2.37
N ILE A 56 9.32 19.16 -2.92
CA ILE A 56 10.33 18.40 -3.69
C ILE A 56 11.00 17.35 -2.79
N SER A 57 11.36 17.71 -1.56
CA SER A 57 11.95 16.78 -0.59
C SER A 57 11.06 15.58 -0.32
N PHE A 58 9.77 15.82 -0.10
CA PHE A 58 8.82 14.73 0.11
C PHE A 58 8.55 13.94 -1.17
N ALA A 59 8.46 14.59 -2.33
CA ALA A 59 8.26 13.91 -3.61
C ALA A 59 9.41 12.96 -3.95
N THR A 60 10.65 13.33 -3.64
CA THR A 60 11.85 12.50 -3.89
C THR A 60 12.00 11.35 -2.90
N MET A 61 11.29 11.37 -1.79
CA MET A 61 11.32 10.31 -0.77
C MET A 61 10.68 9.02 -1.29
N PHE A 62 9.73 9.11 -2.20
CA PHE A 62 8.93 7.97 -2.66
C PHE A 62 9.47 7.38 -3.95
N SER A 63 9.56 6.05 -3.99
CA SER A 63 9.84 5.29 -5.20
C SER A 63 8.53 4.80 -5.84
N SER A 64 8.53 4.65 -7.18
CA SER A 64 7.38 4.08 -7.86
C SER A 64 7.27 2.58 -7.61
N THR A 65 6.26 2.16 -6.86
CA THR A 65 5.90 0.76 -6.60
C THR A 65 5.75 -0.03 -7.91
N ILE A 66 5.18 0.62 -8.92
CA ILE A 66 4.98 0.04 -10.27
C ILE A 66 6.30 -0.33 -10.92
N ILE A 67 7.25 0.60 -10.93
CA ILE A 67 8.56 0.40 -11.55
C ILE A 67 9.34 -0.64 -10.75
N GLY A 68 9.35 -0.54 -9.43
CA GLY A 68 10.00 -1.50 -8.54
C GLY A 68 9.54 -2.93 -8.79
N LEU A 69 8.23 -3.15 -8.84
CA LEU A 69 7.66 -4.48 -9.08
C LEU A 69 7.90 -5.00 -10.51
N LYS A 70 7.87 -4.13 -11.53
CA LYS A 70 8.12 -4.52 -12.93
C LYS A 70 9.58 -4.87 -13.22
N LEU A 71 10.51 -4.26 -12.51
CA LEU A 71 11.95 -4.53 -12.68
C LEU A 71 12.36 -5.84 -12.01
N LEU A 72 11.57 -6.36 -11.07
CA LEU A 72 11.86 -7.63 -10.41
C LEU A 72 11.41 -8.80 -11.28
N PRO A 73 12.29 -9.78 -11.54
CA PRO A 73 11.90 -11.03 -12.17
C PRO A 73 10.81 -11.72 -11.36
N THR A 74 9.84 -12.31 -12.03
CA THR A 74 8.71 -13.02 -11.38
C THR A 74 9.17 -14.13 -10.44
N THR A 75 10.30 -14.80 -10.75
CA THR A 75 10.93 -15.81 -9.90
C THR A 75 11.42 -15.25 -8.56
N VAL A 76 11.86 -13.99 -8.51
CA VAL A 76 12.33 -13.34 -7.27
C VAL A 76 11.14 -12.87 -6.44
N LEU A 77 10.09 -12.36 -7.10
CA LEU A 77 8.85 -11.89 -6.45
C LEU A 77 8.15 -13.02 -5.69
N HIS A 78 8.10 -14.23 -6.27
CA HIS A 78 7.25 -15.31 -5.74
C HIS A 78 7.99 -16.31 -4.83
N HIS A 79 9.32 -16.38 -4.87
CA HIS A 79 10.05 -17.49 -4.23
C HIS A 79 11.26 -17.08 -3.40
N ARG A 80 11.58 -15.80 -3.26
CA ARG A 80 12.76 -15.37 -2.49
C ARG A 80 12.41 -14.34 -1.43
N HIS A 81 13.01 -14.50 -0.26
CA HIS A 81 12.95 -13.54 0.85
C HIS A 81 13.24 -12.09 0.40
N THR A 82 14.09 -11.89 -0.60
CA THR A 82 14.39 -10.59 -1.20
C THR A 82 13.15 -9.92 -1.79
N GLY A 83 12.29 -10.66 -2.50
CA GLY A 83 11.03 -10.13 -3.05
C GLY A 83 10.09 -9.67 -1.93
N GLU A 84 9.95 -10.47 -0.89
CA GLU A 84 9.11 -10.14 0.28
C GLU A 84 9.59 -8.86 0.98
N VAL A 85 10.92 -8.69 1.15
CA VAL A 85 11.53 -7.49 1.74
C VAL A 85 11.28 -6.26 0.87
N ILE A 86 11.51 -6.34 -0.45
CA ILE A 86 11.29 -5.22 -1.36
C ILE A 86 9.85 -4.74 -1.31
N ILE A 87 8.90 -5.67 -1.32
CA ILE A 87 7.47 -5.35 -1.26
C ILE A 87 7.09 -4.74 0.08
N SER A 88 7.64 -5.26 1.18
CA SER A 88 7.42 -4.67 2.51
C SER A 88 7.93 -3.24 2.58
N VAL A 89 9.06 -2.92 1.96
CA VAL A 89 9.58 -1.55 1.85
C VAL A 89 8.63 -0.66 1.06
N LEU A 90 8.18 -1.13 -0.11
CA LEU A 90 7.28 -0.36 -0.98
C LEU A 90 5.94 -0.08 -0.28
N LEU A 91 5.33 -1.09 0.37
CA LEU A 91 4.11 -0.91 1.14
C LEU A 91 4.28 0.06 2.30
N LEU A 92 5.41 -0.02 3.00
CA LEU A 92 5.68 0.91 4.10
C LEU A 92 5.87 2.34 3.57
N GLN A 93 6.50 2.52 2.41
CA GLN A 93 6.59 3.83 1.75
C GLN A 93 5.21 4.37 1.38
N ASP A 94 4.30 3.55 0.88
CA ASP A 94 2.93 3.98 0.57
C ASP A 94 2.18 4.43 1.83
N LEU A 95 2.35 3.74 2.97
CA LEU A 95 1.78 4.16 4.25
C LEU A 95 2.39 5.49 4.73
N ILE A 96 3.70 5.67 4.60
CA ILE A 96 4.37 6.93 4.92
C ILE A 96 3.86 8.05 4.00
N ALA A 97 3.63 7.77 2.70
CA ALA A 97 3.09 8.73 1.76
C ALA A 97 1.74 9.28 2.20
N ILE A 98 0.84 8.41 2.70
CA ILE A 98 -0.46 8.84 3.24
C ILE A 98 -0.26 9.83 4.39
N VAL A 99 0.62 9.51 5.34
CA VAL A 99 0.90 10.39 6.50
C VAL A 99 1.48 11.73 6.04
N VAL A 100 2.42 11.72 5.09
CA VAL A 100 3.03 12.94 4.54
C VAL A 100 2.00 13.79 3.79
N MET A 101 1.15 13.18 2.97
CA MET A 101 0.09 13.89 2.25
C MET A 101 -0.92 14.52 3.20
N LEU A 102 -1.30 13.84 4.27
CA LEU A 102 -2.13 14.39 5.33
C LEU A 102 -1.46 15.61 5.97
N TRP A 103 -0.17 15.52 6.30
CA TRP A 103 0.58 16.61 6.92
C TRP A 103 0.73 17.83 5.98
N LEU A 104 0.97 17.61 4.67
CA LEU A 104 1.02 18.67 3.67
C LEU A 104 -0.35 19.32 3.49
N GLY A 105 -1.43 18.55 3.47
CA GLY A 105 -2.82 19.05 3.38
C GLY A 105 -3.17 19.98 4.54
N MET A 106 -2.67 19.71 5.75
CA MET A 106 -2.85 20.59 6.91
C MET A 106 -2.21 21.97 6.74
N ARG A 107 -1.10 22.07 5.99
CA ARG A 107 -0.38 23.34 5.78
C ARG A 107 -0.92 24.18 4.64
N ALA A 108 -1.65 23.56 3.71
CA ALA A 108 -2.13 24.21 2.48
C ALA A 108 -3.40 25.06 2.66
N GLU A 109 -3.88 25.31 3.90
CA GLU A 109 -5.14 26.04 4.19
C GLU A 109 -6.38 25.51 3.44
N VAL A 110 -6.23 24.41 2.70
CA VAL A 110 -7.37 23.67 2.17
C VAL A 110 -8.04 23.01 3.37
N SER A 111 -9.25 23.44 3.67
CA SER A 111 -10.10 23.11 4.82
C SER A 111 -10.32 21.60 5.04
N SER A 112 -9.23 20.84 5.15
CA SER A 112 -9.32 19.47 5.62
C SER A 112 -9.59 19.51 7.11
N THR A 113 -10.83 19.33 7.48
CA THR A 113 -11.28 19.23 8.86
C THR A 113 -10.53 18.09 9.54
N LEU A 114 -10.16 18.24 10.82
CA LEU A 114 -9.62 17.15 11.64
C LEU A 114 -10.40 15.82 11.47
N GLY A 115 -11.70 15.93 11.12
CA GLY A 115 -12.57 14.80 10.79
C GLY A 115 -12.16 14.04 9.53
N GLU A 116 -11.76 14.71 8.45
CA GLU A 116 -11.31 14.05 7.21
C GLU A 116 -10.00 13.30 7.41
N MET A 117 -9.10 13.86 8.21
CA MET A 117 -7.84 13.19 8.55
C MET A 117 -8.05 11.95 9.41
N LEU A 118 -8.89 12.06 10.44
CA LEU A 118 -9.30 10.91 11.24
C LEU A 118 -9.96 9.84 10.37
N MET A 119 -10.77 10.25 9.40
CA MET A 119 -11.44 9.34 8.47
C MET A 119 -10.45 8.52 7.64
N ILE A 120 -9.39 9.15 7.09
CA ILE A 120 -8.37 8.44 6.31
C ILE A 120 -7.53 7.51 7.19
N VAL A 121 -7.12 7.95 8.38
CA VAL A 121 -6.36 7.12 9.32
C VAL A 121 -7.18 5.91 9.79
N LEU A 122 -8.48 6.11 10.03
CA LEU A 122 -9.40 5.03 10.43
C LEU A 122 -9.83 4.15 9.26
N SER A 123 -9.70 4.61 8.02
CA SER A 123 -10.08 3.84 6.83
C SER A 123 -9.25 2.57 6.66
N LEU A 124 -7.96 2.59 6.99
CA LEU A 124 -7.09 1.43 6.86
C LEU A 124 -7.53 0.27 7.79
N PRO A 125 -7.67 0.45 9.11
CA PRO A 125 -8.19 -0.62 9.96
C PRO A 125 -9.65 -0.98 9.65
N ALA A 126 -10.46 -0.02 9.18
CA ALA A 126 -11.82 -0.30 8.76
C ALA A 126 -11.88 -1.21 7.52
N ILE A 127 -11.06 -0.95 6.49
CA ILE A 127 -10.97 -1.80 5.30
C ILE A 127 -10.45 -3.19 5.65
N ILE A 128 -9.45 -3.30 6.53
CA ILE A 128 -8.97 -4.60 7.02
C ILE A 128 -10.11 -5.35 7.73
N GLY A 129 -10.87 -4.67 8.58
CA GLY A 129 -12.02 -5.26 9.27
C GLY A 129 -13.12 -5.71 8.31
N VAL A 130 -13.47 -4.88 7.31
CA VAL A 130 -14.46 -5.20 6.28
C VAL A 130 -13.97 -6.37 5.42
N ALA A 131 -12.71 -6.39 5.01
CA ALA A 131 -12.13 -7.48 4.24
C ALA A 131 -12.16 -8.80 5.04
N TRP A 132 -11.76 -8.79 6.30
CA TRP A 132 -11.78 -9.97 7.17
C TRP A 132 -13.20 -10.49 7.44
N LEU A 133 -14.16 -9.60 7.70
CA LEU A 133 -15.57 -9.98 7.87
C LEU A 133 -16.17 -10.51 6.57
N GLY A 134 -15.91 -9.83 5.46
CA GLY A 134 -16.39 -10.21 4.14
C GLY A 134 -15.81 -11.55 3.67
N GLU A 135 -14.51 -11.81 3.92
CA GLU A 135 -13.91 -13.12 3.69
C GLU A 135 -14.68 -14.21 4.43
N LYS A 136 -14.86 -14.03 5.75
CA LYS A 136 -15.47 -15.04 6.60
C LYS A 136 -16.94 -15.32 6.28
N TYR A 137 -17.75 -14.28 6.03
CA TYR A 137 -19.20 -14.39 5.90
C TYR A 137 -19.69 -14.45 4.45
N LEU A 138 -18.95 -13.91 3.50
CA LEU A 138 -19.34 -13.88 2.11
C LEU A 138 -18.46 -14.79 1.25
N LEU A 139 -17.14 -14.60 1.30
CA LEU A 139 -16.21 -15.23 0.37
C LEU A 139 -16.04 -16.74 0.64
N LEU A 140 -15.76 -17.13 1.87
CA LEU A 140 -15.59 -18.55 2.22
C LEU A 140 -16.85 -19.40 1.98
N PRO A 141 -18.07 -18.96 2.34
CA PRO A 141 -19.27 -19.68 1.98
C PRO A 141 -19.49 -19.80 0.46
N LEU A 142 -19.16 -18.72 -0.28
CA LEU A 142 -19.29 -18.68 -1.72
C LEU A 142 -18.32 -19.67 -2.41
N ILE A 143 -17.07 -19.67 -2.00
CA ILE A 143 -16.05 -20.61 -2.49
C ILE A 143 -16.49 -22.06 -2.22
N ARG A 144 -16.96 -22.36 -1.01
CA ARG A 144 -17.43 -23.70 -0.64
C ARG A 144 -18.64 -24.15 -1.43
N ALA A 145 -19.56 -23.23 -1.76
CA ALA A 145 -20.74 -23.55 -2.57
C ALA A 145 -20.39 -23.89 -4.02
N PHE A 146 -19.32 -23.32 -4.56
CA PHE A 146 -18.90 -23.46 -5.96
C PHE A 146 -17.58 -24.20 -6.14
N ASP A 147 -17.14 -24.98 -5.15
CA ASP A 147 -15.83 -25.68 -5.11
C ASP A 147 -15.61 -26.64 -6.29
N ARG A 148 -16.67 -27.04 -7.00
CA ARG A 148 -16.59 -27.97 -8.12
C ARG A 148 -16.14 -27.34 -9.44
N VAL A 149 -16.10 -26.01 -9.56
CA VAL A 149 -15.83 -25.31 -10.83
C VAL A 149 -14.73 -24.28 -10.61
N ARG A 150 -13.52 -24.60 -11.05
CA ARG A 150 -12.31 -23.76 -10.84
C ARG A 150 -12.44 -22.35 -11.41
N GLU A 151 -13.19 -22.20 -12.52
CA GLU A 151 -13.45 -20.91 -13.16
C GLU A 151 -14.23 -19.96 -12.25
N TYR A 152 -15.16 -20.48 -11.45
CA TYR A 152 -15.91 -19.66 -10.48
C TYR A 152 -15.02 -19.16 -9.34
N ILE A 153 -14.12 -19.99 -8.82
CA ILE A 153 -13.19 -19.60 -7.76
C ILE A 153 -12.32 -18.44 -8.26
N PHE A 154 -11.83 -18.53 -9.50
CA PHE A 154 -11.02 -17.49 -10.12
C PHE A 154 -11.81 -16.17 -10.29
N LEU A 155 -13.04 -16.22 -10.78
CA LEU A 155 -13.90 -15.05 -10.94
C LEU A 155 -14.24 -14.41 -9.59
N VAL A 156 -14.54 -15.21 -8.57
CA VAL A 156 -14.82 -14.74 -7.21
C VAL A 156 -13.59 -14.06 -6.61
N ALA A 157 -12.39 -14.63 -6.79
CA ALA A 157 -11.16 -14.02 -6.32
C ALA A 157 -10.88 -12.67 -7.00
N ILE A 158 -11.11 -12.57 -8.32
CA ILE A 158 -11.01 -11.31 -9.07
C ILE A 158 -12.02 -10.28 -8.54
N ALA A 159 -13.28 -10.67 -8.42
CA ALA A 159 -14.35 -9.79 -7.93
C ALA A 159 -14.05 -9.30 -6.52
N TRP A 160 -13.52 -10.17 -5.66
CA TRP A 160 -13.07 -9.83 -4.31
C TRP A 160 -11.95 -8.81 -4.32
N CYS A 161 -10.88 -9.08 -5.09
CA CYS A 161 -9.75 -8.17 -5.26
C CYS A 161 -10.20 -6.77 -5.69
N LEU A 162 -10.99 -6.68 -6.76
CA LEU A 162 -11.47 -5.40 -7.30
C LEU A 162 -12.47 -4.71 -6.36
N GLY A 163 -13.32 -5.46 -5.69
CA GLY A 163 -14.29 -4.95 -4.74
C GLY A 163 -13.63 -4.28 -3.54
N ILE A 164 -12.66 -4.95 -2.91
CA ILE A 164 -11.92 -4.38 -1.78
C ILE A 164 -11.01 -3.23 -2.24
N ALA A 165 -10.37 -3.34 -3.42
CA ALA A 165 -9.57 -2.25 -3.98
C ALA A 165 -10.44 -0.99 -4.22
N GLN A 166 -11.65 -1.15 -4.75
CA GLN A 166 -12.59 -0.04 -4.94
C GLN A 166 -13.06 0.56 -3.61
N LEU A 167 -13.38 -0.28 -2.62
CA LEU A 167 -13.74 0.19 -1.27
C LEU A 167 -12.60 0.97 -0.62
N ALA A 168 -11.36 0.50 -0.74
CA ALA A 168 -10.19 1.21 -0.23
C ALA A 168 -10.04 2.58 -0.92
N HIS A 169 -10.22 2.64 -2.24
CA HIS A 169 -10.13 3.89 -2.98
C HIS A 169 -11.21 4.90 -2.55
N THR A 170 -12.44 4.48 -2.37
CA THR A 170 -13.52 5.37 -1.88
C THR A 170 -13.29 5.84 -0.45
N ALA A 171 -12.52 5.10 0.34
CA ALA A 171 -12.11 5.46 1.69
C ALA A 171 -10.83 6.34 1.74
N GLY A 172 -10.31 6.79 0.58
CA GLY A 172 -9.14 7.66 0.47
C GLY A 172 -7.79 6.93 0.47
N LEU A 173 -7.79 5.59 0.37
CA LEU A 173 -6.58 4.77 0.22
C LEU A 173 -6.30 4.51 -1.27
N SER A 174 -5.11 3.96 -1.58
CA SER A 174 -4.80 3.55 -2.94
C SER A 174 -5.46 2.21 -3.31
N TYR A 175 -5.70 1.98 -4.60
CA TYR A 175 -6.18 0.69 -5.12
C TYR A 175 -5.23 -0.46 -4.78
N GLU A 176 -3.94 -0.17 -4.77
CA GLU A 176 -2.84 -1.08 -4.48
C GLU A 176 -2.94 -1.63 -3.05
N ILE A 177 -3.15 -0.74 -2.08
CA ILE A 177 -3.34 -1.12 -0.67
C ILE A 177 -4.59 -2.00 -0.52
N GLY A 178 -5.70 -1.62 -1.15
CA GLY A 178 -6.94 -2.41 -1.12
C GLY A 178 -6.78 -3.81 -1.69
N ALA A 179 -6.14 -3.92 -2.86
CA ALA A 179 -5.87 -5.21 -3.49
C ALA A 179 -4.95 -6.10 -2.65
N PHE A 180 -3.93 -5.51 -2.03
CA PHE A 180 -3.02 -6.23 -1.15
C PHE A 180 -3.74 -6.75 0.11
N ILE A 181 -4.58 -5.91 0.74
CA ILE A 181 -5.43 -6.32 1.88
C ILE A 181 -6.36 -7.46 1.47
N ALA A 182 -7.01 -7.37 0.30
CA ALA A 182 -7.84 -8.43 -0.23
C ALA A 182 -7.10 -9.76 -0.39
N GLY A 183 -5.82 -9.70 -0.79
CA GLY A 183 -4.99 -10.90 -0.92
C GLY A 183 -4.58 -11.49 0.43
N ILE A 184 -4.22 -10.68 1.42
CA ILE A 184 -3.79 -11.16 2.74
C ILE A 184 -4.96 -11.80 3.51
N THR A 185 -6.18 -11.33 3.27
CA THR A 185 -7.37 -11.85 3.95
C THR A 185 -7.88 -13.16 3.34
N LEU A 186 -7.42 -13.58 2.17
CA LEU A 186 -7.82 -14.81 1.49
C LEU A 186 -6.79 -15.93 1.66
#